data_9ce76fe273e7eb51875e755de3780013
#
_entry.id   9ce76fe273e7eb51875e755de3780013
#
_cell.length_a   1.000
_cell.length_b   1.000
_cell.length_c   1.000
_cell.angle_alpha   90.00
_cell.angle_beta   90.00
_cell.angle_gamma   90.00
#
_symmetry.space_group_name_H-M   'P 1'
#
loop_
_entity.id
_entity.type
_entity.pdbx_description
1 polymer ?
#
loop_
_entity_poly.entity_id
_entity_poly.type
_entity_poly.pdbx_seq_one_letter_code
_entity_poly.pdbx_strand_id
1 'polypeptide(L)'
;MSTYIMDTSIFEDLGLTGAEIKVFLTLLELGSSAAGKVVEKSGLHNAVVHRAFHSLAEKGLVTHVVEGKMRQYRAVPPNSLLQFIEEKKERLQKILPELEAKQKLAQEKPTATLFQGIRGVKELLHLILDTKAREYYAYGGPKKANEMLGDYFWESFHNKRTVKGIKGQLIFHSSLRYWGEQLQKKKLTTIQYTNEKFEELTETIICGNRVAIIIWLEKPYGFLIEEKSAAASYAQFFEILWKNSKK
;
A
#
# COMPACT_ATOMS: atom_id res chain seq x y z
N MET A 1 11.04 33.98 6.22
CA MET A 1 10.89 33.02 5.09
C MET A 1 11.02 31.64 5.68
N SER A 2 9.94 30.88 5.70
CA SER A 2 9.95 29.52 6.21
C SER A 2 10.71 28.64 5.23
N THR A 3 11.84 28.08 5.65
CA THR A 3 12.61 27.13 4.85
C THR A 3 11.84 25.82 4.86
N TYR A 4 10.99 25.59 3.87
CA TYR A 4 10.40 24.28 3.62
C TYR A 4 11.56 23.34 3.29
N ILE A 5 11.91 22.47 4.21
CA ILE A 5 12.82 21.36 3.92
C ILE A 5 12.03 20.42 3.01
N MET A 6 12.41 20.40 1.73
CA MET A 6 11.80 19.50 0.75
C MET A 6 12.17 18.05 1.12
N ASP A 7 11.18 17.20 1.34
CA ASP A 7 11.40 15.77 1.52
C ASP A 7 11.88 15.16 0.20
N THR A 8 13.14 14.74 0.17
CA THR A 8 13.79 14.16 -1.01
C THR A 8 13.77 12.62 -1.01
N SER A 9 13.20 11.99 0.02
CA SER A 9 13.15 10.51 0.14
C SER A 9 12.43 9.85 -1.05
N ILE A 10 11.44 10.52 -1.61
CA ILE A 10 10.73 10.03 -2.80
C ILE A 10 11.67 9.76 -3.99
N PHE A 11 12.75 10.52 -4.16
CA PHE A 11 13.70 10.27 -5.25
C PHE A 11 14.47 8.95 -5.04
N GLU A 12 14.78 8.60 -3.80
CA GLU A 12 15.39 7.31 -3.47
C GLU A 12 14.41 6.16 -3.77
N ASP A 13 13.14 6.31 -3.41
CA ASP A 13 12.08 5.35 -3.74
C ASP A 13 11.91 5.16 -5.26
N LEU A 14 12.17 6.20 -6.05
CA LEU A 14 12.19 6.16 -7.51
C LEU A 14 13.45 5.50 -8.08
N GLY A 15 14.43 5.16 -7.23
CA GLY A 15 15.67 4.49 -7.60
C GLY A 15 16.77 5.46 -8.04
N LEU A 16 16.78 6.68 -7.54
CA LEU A 16 17.89 7.60 -7.70
C LEU A 16 18.85 7.44 -6.50
N THR A 17 20.14 7.45 -6.80
CA THR A 17 21.17 7.50 -5.76
C THR A 17 21.30 8.90 -5.17
N GLY A 18 21.83 9.04 -3.97
CA GLY A 18 22.06 10.34 -3.34
C GLY A 18 22.90 11.31 -4.19
N ALA A 19 23.86 10.78 -4.98
CA ALA A 19 24.63 11.60 -5.93
C ALA A 19 23.77 12.10 -7.09
N GLU A 20 22.90 11.24 -7.66
CA GLU A 20 21.97 11.62 -8.73
C GLU A 20 20.97 12.66 -8.26
N ILE A 21 20.40 12.48 -7.06
CA ILE A 21 19.48 13.45 -6.45
C ILE A 21 20.16 14.81 -6.33
N LYS A 22 21.37 14.83 -5.76
CA LYS A 22 22.14 16.07 -5.55
C LYS A 22 22.46 16.78 -6.88
N VAL A 23 22.87 16.05 -7.91
CA VAL A 23 23.15 16.58 -9.25
C VAL A 23 21.88 17.10 -9.90
N PHE A 24 20.78 16.36 -9.83
CA PHE A 24 19.49 16.74 -10.42
C PHE A 24 18.95 18.04 -9.80
N LEU A 25 18.92 18.13 -8.48
CA LEU A 25 18.49 19.32 -7.75
C LEU A 25 19.41 20.53 -8.04
N THR A 26 20.72 20.30 -8.09
CA THR A 26 21.68 21.34 -8.45
C THR A 26 21.42 21.89 -9.87
N LEU A 27 21.08 21.01 -10.84
CA LEU A 27 20.74 21.46 -12.20
C LEU A 27 19.40 22.18 -12.27
N LEU A 28 18.42 21.82 -11.44
CA LEU A 28 17.17 22.59 -11.35
C LEU A 28 17.41 24.02 -10.88
N GLU A 29 18.35 24.22 -9.95
CA GLU A 29 18.70 25.56 -9.46
C GLU A 29 19.58 26.37 -10.44
N LEU A 30 20.51 25.70 -11.14
CA LEU A 30 21.43 26.36 -12.08
C LEU A 30 20.81 26.59 -13.45
N GLY A 31 19.80 25.81 -13.83
CA GLY A 31 19.32 25.73 -15.22
C GLY A 31 20.32 24.98 -16.09
N SER A 32 20.55 25.47 -17.32
CA SER A 32 21.56 24.90 -18.23
C SER A 32 22.97 25.24 -17.74
N SER A 33 23.83 24.24 -17.53
CA SER A 33 25.13 24.45 -16.93
C SER A 33 26.21 23.48 -17.38
N ALA A 34 27.45 23.95 -17.47
CA ALA A 34 28.62 23.10 -17.69
C ALA A 34 28.91 22.24 -16.44
N ALA A 35 29.51 21.06 -16.64
CA ALA A 35 29.82 20.11 -15.57
C ALA A 35 30.60 20.73 -14.39
N GLY A 36 31.58 21.61 -14.68
CA GLY A 36 32.39 22.25 -13.65
C GLY A 36 31.59 23.06 -12.63
N LYS A 37 30.56 23.80 -13.07
CA LYS A 37 29.68 24.56 -12.18
C LYS A 37 28.82 23.63 -11.29
N VAL A 38 28.41 22.49 -11.84
CA VAL A 38 27.65 21.48 -11.05
C VAL A 38 28.57 20.80 -10.04
N VAL A 39 29.83 20.51 -10.38
CA VAL A 39 30.85 20.01 -9.42
C VAL A 39 31.02 20.98 -8.28
N GLU A 40 31.26 22.25 -8.59
CA GLU A 40 31.47 23.33 -7.60
C GLU A 40 30.26 23.45 -6.66
N LYS A 41 29.07 23.60 -7.22
CA LYS A 41 27.85 23.82 -6.44
C LYS A 41 27.37 22.59 -5.66
N SER A 42 27.52 21.40 -6.24
CA SER A 42 27.12 20.15 -5.56
C SER A 42 28.13 19.70 -4.51
N GLY A 43 29.39 20.13 -4.58
CA GLY A 43 30.47 19.65 -3.71
C GLY A 43 30.82 18.17 -3.91
N LEU A 44 30.40 17.57 -5.04
CA LEU A 44 30.73 16.20 -5.40
C LEU A 44 32.01 16.15 -6.25
N HIS A 45 32.74 15.04 -6.16
CA HIS A 45 33.90 14.83 -7.03
C HIS A 45 33.49 14.78 -8.51
N ASN A 46 34.34 15.31 -9.40
CA ASN A 46 34.10 15.38 -10.83
C ASN A 46 33.66 14.04 -11.45
N ALA A 47 34.33 12.94 -11.12
CA ALA A 47 33.98 11.60 -11.59
C ALA A 47 32.59 11.14 -11.14
N VAL A 48 32.13 11.56 -9.96
CA VAL A 48 30.79 11.24 -9.42
C VAL A 48 29.73 12.02 -10.18
N VAL A 49 29.96 13.31 -10.43
CA VAL A 49 29.04 14.17 -11.22
C VAL A 49 28.87 13.63 -12.63
N HIS A 50 29.96 13.24 -13.32
CA HIS A 50 29.87 12.67 -14.65
C HIS A 50 29.12 11.33 -14.70
N ARG A 51 29.33 10.45 -13.72
CA ARG A 51 28.54 9.21 -13.61
C ARG A 51 27.07 9.51 -13.37
N ALA A 52 26.76 10.47 -12.50
CA ALA A 52 25.39 10.88 -12.24
C ALA A 52 24.72 11.47 -13.50
N PHE A 53 25.43 12.28 -14.28
CA PHE A 53 24.91 12.78 -15.57
C PHE A 53 24.55 11.66 -16.52
N HIS A 54 25.44 10.67 -16.67
CA HIS A 54 25.20 9.52 -17.56
C HIS A 54 23.96 8.75 -17.11
N SER A 55 23.89 8.39 -15.86
CA SER A 55 22.76 7.65 -15.31
C SER A 55 21.44 8.44 -15.37
N LEU A 56 21.48 9.73 -15.04
CA LEU A 56 20.29 10.59 -15.14
C LEU A 56 19.85 10.78 -16.62
N ALA A 57 20.78 10.81 -17.55
CA ALA A 57 20.46 10.88 -18.98
C ALA A 57 19.82 9.56 -19.45
N GLU A 58 20.33 8.41 -19.04
CA GLU A 58 19.70 7.09 -19.31
C GLU A 58 18.29 6.98 -18.71
N LYS A 59 18.05 7.61 -17.56
CA LYS A 59 16.73 7.71 -16.93
C LYS A 59 15.83 8.78 -17.56
N GLY A 60 16.34 9.55 -18.55
CA GLY A 60 15.60 10.64 -19.19
C GLY A 60 15.36 11.87 -18.32
N LEU A 61 16.10 12.01 -17.20
CA LEU A 61 15.95 13.10 -16.23
C LEU A 61 16.91 14.26 -16.46
N VAL A 62 17.95 14.07 -17.24
CA VAL A 62 18.91 15.10 -17.65
C VAL A 62 19.11 15.03 -19.15
N THR A 63 19.16 16.18 -19.79
CA THR A 63 19.53 16.32 -21.21
C THR A 63 20.83 17.14 -21.32
N HIS A 64 21.50 17.06 -22.46
CA HIS A 64 22.64 17.93 -22.73
C HIS A 64 22.61 18.44 -24.16
N VAL A 65 23.13 19.63 -24.34
CA VAL A 65 23.37 20.27 -25.64
C VAL A 65 24.86 20.56 -25.77
N VAL A 66 25.40 20.40 -26.96
CA VAL A 66 26.80 20.76 -27.25
C VAL A 66 26.82 22.17 -27.76
N GLU A 67 27.40 23.09 -27.01
CA GLU A 67 27.63 24.48 -27.40
C GLU A 67 29.14 24.71 -27.63
N GLY A 68 29.54 24.79 -28.86
CA GLY A 68 30.95 24.85 -29.26
C GLY A 68 31.69 23.56 -28.86
N LYS A 69 32.69 23.67 -27.94
CA LYS A 69 33.44 22.51 -27.43
C LYS A 69 32.97 22.02 -26.08
N MET A 70 31.92 22.62 -25.52
CA MET A 70 31.45 22.30 -24.17
C MET A 70 30.06 21.67 -24.18
N ARG A 71 29.82 20.73 -23.26
CA ARG A 71 28.49 20.17 -23.00
C ARG A 71 27.80 20.98 -21.91
N GLN A 72 26.59 21.44 -22.21
CA GLN A 72 25.70 22.08 -21.24
C GLN A 72 24.64 21.06 -20.83
N TYR A 73 24.56 20.76 -19.55
CA TYR A 73 23.60 19.83 -18.97
C TYR A 73 22.40 20.58 -18.41
N ARG A 74 21.23 20.02 -18.55
CA ARG A 74 19.98 20.60 -18.06
C ARG A 74 19.09 19.50 -17.48
N ALA A 75 18.55 19.74 -16.29
CA ALA A 75 17.48 18.90 -15.75
C ALA A 75 16.20 19.06 -16.58
N VAL A 76 15.46 17.98 -16.77
CA VAL A 76 14.12 18.05 -17.37
C VAL A 76 13.16 18.80 -16.43
N PRO A 77 12.04 19.35 -16.92
CA PRO A 77 11.03 19.96 -16.08
C PRO A 77 10.55 19.00 -14.98
N PRO A 78 10.29 19.46 -13.75
CA PRO A 78 9.87 18.58 -12.64
C PRO A 78 8.66 17.68 -12.96
N ASN A 79 7.72 18.15 -13.79
CA ASN A 79 6.58 17.34 -14.23
C ASN A 79 6.97 16.08 -15.00
N SER A 80 8.16 16.04 -15.61
CA SER A 80 8.68 14.84 -16.29
C SER A 80 8.94 13.68 -15.34
N LEU A 81 9.08 13.95 -14.03
CA LEU A 81 9.14 12.89 -13.01
C LEU A 81 7.86 12.05 -12.96
N LEU A 82 6.70 12.65 -13.22
CA LEU A 82 5.43 11.89 -13.30
C LEU A 82 5.43 10.95 -14.50
N GLN A 83 5.96 11.39 -15.64
CA GLN A 83 6.12 10.53 -16.83
C GLN A 83 7.11 9.38 -16.55
N PHE A 84 8.22 9.67 -15.86
CA PHE A 84 9.18 8.64 -15.45
C PHE A 84 8.55 7.55 -14.55
N ILE A 85 7.63 7.93 -13.66
CA ILE A 85 6.86 6.98 -12.83
C ILE A 85 5.92 6.15 -13.71
N GLU A 86 5.19 6.78 -14.62
CA GLU A 86 4.23 6.09 -15.48
C GLU A 86 4.93 5.07 -16.39
N GLU A 87 6.09 5.41 -16.97
CA GLU A 87 6.90 4.48 -17.76
C GLU A 87 7.35 3.24 -16.94
N LYS A 88 7.75 3.43 -15.67
CA LYS A 88 8.07 2.31 -14.77
C LYS A 88 6.85 1.43 -14.49
N LYS A 89 5.69 2.04 -14.27
CA LYS A 89 4.42 1.35 -14.06
C LYS A 89 4.03 0.52 -15.29
N GLU A 90 4.12 1.10 -16.50
CA GLU A 90 3.84 0.38 -17.74
C GLU A 90 4.76 -0.82 -17.97
N ARG A 91 6.06 -0.66 -17.66
CA ARG A 91 7.02 -1.78 -17.73
C ARG A 91 6.67 -2.89 -16.77
N LEU A 92 6.28 -2.54 -15.53
CA LEU A 92 5.84 -3.52 -14.54
C LEU A 92 4.55 -4.22 -14.99
N GLN A 93 3.58 -3.48 -15.53
CA GLN A 93 2.33 -4.05 -16.05
C GLN A 93 2.56 -5.07 -17.17
N LYS A 94 3.56 -4.87 -18.01
CA LYS A 94 3.90 -5.82 -19.11
C LYS A 94 4.39 -7.18 -18.59
N ILE A 95 5.14 -7.20 -17.49
CA ILE A 95 5.68 -8.45 -16.90
C ILE A 95 4.77 -9.06 -15.85
N LEU A 96 3.73 -8.33 -15.40
CA LEU A 96 2.83 -8.78 -14.34
C LEU A 96 2.16 -10.14 -14.66
N PRO A 97 1.66 -10.41 -15.90
CA PRO A 97 1.06 -11.70 -16.24
C PRO A 97 2.04 -12.88 -16.08
N GLU A 98 3.32 -12.67 -16.42
CA GLU A 98 4.34 -13.73 -16.23
C GLU A 98 4.63 -14.00 -14.76
N LEU A 99 4.65 -12.95 -13.93
CA LEU A 99 4.83 -13.08 -12.49
C LEU A 99 3.64 -13.82 -11.86
N GLU A 100 2.42 -13.48 -12.26
CA GLU A 100 1.19 -14.16 -11.83
C GLU A 100 1.16 -15.63 -12.25
N ALA A 101 1.60 -15.93 -13.49
CA ALA A 101 1.69 -17.32 -13.97
C ALA A 101 2.70 -18.12 -13.17
N LYS A 102 3.87 -17.56 -12.86
CA LYS A 102 4.88 -18.21 -11.99
C LYS A 102 4.34 -18.44 -10.57
N GLN A 103 3.59 -17.50 -10.02
CA GLN A 103 2.98 -17.63 -8.71
C GLN A 103 1.93 -18.75 -8.69
N LYS A 104 1.07 -18.85 -9.72
CA LYS A 104 0.06 -19.90 -9.82
C LYS A 104 0.65 -21.31 -9.86
N LEU A 105 1.78 -21.50 -10.54
CA LEU A 105 2.48 -22.79 -10.58
C LEU A 105 3.02 -23.23 -9.20
N ALA A 106 3.22 -22.29 -8.28
CA ALA A 106 3.67 -22.58 -6.92
C ALA A 106 2.50 -22.83 -5.93
N GLN A 107 1.25 -22.50 -6.30
CA GLN A 107 0.08 -22.50 -5.42
C GLN A 107 -0.84 -23.71 -5.56
N GLU A 108 -0.35 -24.95 -5.39
CA GLU A 108 -1.22 -26.14 -5.31
C GLU A 108 -1.40 -26.69 -3.88
N LYS A 109 -1.09 -25.95 -2.83
CA LYS A 109 -1.29 -26.42 -1.44
C LYS A 109 -2.10 -25.42 -0.63
N PRO A 110 -2.98 -25.90 0.30
CA PRO A 110 -3.61 -25.01 1.29
C PRO A 110 -2.52 -24.21 2.01
N THR A 111 -2.59 -22.89 1.94
CA THR A 111 -1.54 -22.05 2.50
C THR A 111 -2.09 -21.20 3.64
N ALA A 112 -1.35 -21.17 4.74
CA ALA A 112 -1.51 -20.13 5.75
C ALA A 112 -0.35 -19.17 5.62
N THR A 113 -0.61 -17.97 5.17
CA THR A 113 0.40 -16.93 4.97
C THR A 113 0.40 -15.97 6.17
N LEU A 114 1.58 -15.73 6.74
CA LEU A 114 1.77 -14.76 7.82
C LEU A 114 2.11 -13.38 7.26
N PHE A 115 1.35 -12.36 7.71
CA PHE A 115 1.57 -10.95 7.41
C PHE A 115 1.97 -10.20 8.68
N GLN A 116 3.07 -9.46 8.66
CA GLN A 116 3.61 -8.78 9.84
C GLN A 116 3.62 -7.26 9.68
N GLY A 117 3.34 -6.57 10.77
CA GLY A 117 3.32 -5.13 10.85
C GLY A 117 2.12 -4.49 10.12
N ILE A 118 1.99 -3.18 10.24
CA ILE A 118 0.87 -2.42 9.66
C ILE A 118 0.79 -2.59 8.14
N ARG A 119 1.93 -2.60 7.43
CA ARG A 119 1.96 -2.78 5.97
C ARG A 119 1.46 -4.17 5.57
N GLY A 120 1.93 -5.21 6.26
CA GLY A 120 1.49 -6.58 6.02
C GLY A 120 0.00 -6.78 6.31
N VAL A 121 -0.51 -6.24 7.42
CA VAL A 121 -1.95 -6.31 7.73
C VAL A 121 -2.80 -5.57 6.69
N LYS A 122 -2.36 -4.41 6.18
CA LYS A 122 -3.04 -3.72 5.08
C LYS A 122 -3.08 -4.56 3.80
N GLU A 123 -1.99 -5.24 3.47
CA GLU A 123 -1.92 -6.15 2.33
C GLU A 123 -2.88 -7.34 2.50
N LEU A 124 -2.88 -7.99 3.67
CA LEU A 124 -3.83 -9.05 4.02
C LEU A 124 -5.27 -8.59 3.84
N LEU A 125 -5.62 -7.38 4.32
CA LEU A 125 -6.95 -6.80 4.18
C LEU A 125 -7.29 -6.49 2.71
N HIS A 126 -6.34 -6.15 1.87
CA HIS A 126 -6.58 -6.02 0.43
C HIS A 126 -6.83 -7.38 -0.22
N LEU A 127 -6.02 -8.38 0.12
CA LEU A 127 -6.15 -9.73 -0.42
C LEU A 127 -7.48 -10.38 -0.03
N ILE A 128 -7.98 -10.19 1.19
CA ILE A 128 -9.26 -10.78 1.62
C ILE A 128 -10.44 -10.32 0.75
N LEU A 129 -10.38 -9.10 0.19
CA LEU A 129 -11.40 -8.59 -0.75
C LEU A 129 -11.11 -8.94 -2.21
N ASP A 130 -9.95 -9.51 -2.51
CA ASP A 130 -9.61 -9.92 -3.88
C ASP A 130 -10.18 -11.31 -4.20
N THR A 131 -11.49 -11.37 -4.29
CA THR A 131 -12.29 -12.58 -4.48
C THR A 131 -13.54 -12.28 -5.30
N LYS A 132 -14.13 -13.33 -5.87
CA LYS A 132 -15.45 -13.28 -6.53
C LYS A 132 -16.61 -13.52 -5.53
N ALA A 133 -16.33 -13.62 -4.24
CA ALA A 133 -17.34 -13.82 -3.22
C ALA A 133 -18.35 -12.69 -3.17
N ARG A 134 -19.55 -13.00 -2.71
CA ARG A 134 -20.66 -12.06 -2.53
C ARG A 134 -20.90 -11.70 -1.07
N GLU A 135 -20.25 -12.40 -0.16
CA GLU A 135 -20.46 -12.29 1.27
C GLU A 135 -19.14 -12.10 2.00
N TYR A 136 -19.18 -11.26 3.01
CA TYR A 136 -18.10 -10.90 3.90
C TYR A 136 -18.61 -10.95 5.33
N TYR A 137 -17.98 -11.72 6.16
CA TYR A 137 -18.28 -11.83 7.58
C TYR A 137 -17.09 -11.36 8.40
N ALA A 138 -17.34 -10.58 9.46
CA ALA A 138 -16.28 -10.14 10.36
C ALA A 138 -16.77 -10.10 11.81
N TYR A 139 -15.90 -10.49 12.74
CA TYR A 139 -16.17 -10.38 14.17
C TYR A 139 -14.89 -10.15 14.96
N GLY A 140 -15.03 -9.56 16.14
CA GLY A 140 -13.94 -9.33 17.09
C GLY A 140 -13.07 -8.11 16.80
N GLY A 141 -13.41 -7.26 15.82
CA GLY A 141 -12.61 -6.08 15.48
C GLY A 141 -12.45 -5.13 16.66
N PRO A 142 -11.24 -4.97 17.23
CA PRO A 142 -11.01 -4.13 18.40
C PRO A 142 -10.90 -2.65 18.05
N LYS A 143 -11.12 -1.77 19.03
CA LYS A 143 -10.88 -0.32 18.88
C LYS A 143 -9.45 -0.01 18.39
N LYS A 144 -8.48 -0.80 18.85
CA LYS A 144 -7.07 -0.70 18.46
C LYS A 144 -6.85 -0.84 16.95
N ALA A 145 -7.66 -1.64 16.26
CA ALA A 145 -7.62 -1.76 14.79
C ALA A 145 -7.86 -0.41 14.10
N ASN A 146 -8.86 0.34 14.61
CA ASN A 146 -9.16 1.67 14.10
C ASN A 146 -8.08 2.69 14.46
N GLU A 147 -7.56 2.65 15.67
CA GLU A 147 -6.47 3.51 16.13
C GLU A 147 -5.19 3.32 15.28
N MET A 148 -4.89 2.09 14.86
CA MET A 148 -3.67 1.76 14.10
C MET A 148 -3.77 2.04 12.61
N LEU A 149 -4.91 1.78 11.99
CA LEU A 149 -5.07 1.95 10.54
C LEU A 149 -5.74 3.29 10.16
N GLY A 150 -6.51 3.87 11.08
CA GLY A 150 -7.25 5.12 10.94
C GLY A 150 -8.58 4.99 10.18
N ASP A 151 -9.47 5.95 10.42
CA ASP A 151 -10.82 5.98 9.85
C ASP A 151 -10.79 5.99 8.31
N TYR A 152 -9.88 6.75 7.71
CA TYR A 152 -9.73 6.84 6.26
C TYR A 152 -9.45 5.49 5.60
N PHE A 153 -8.59 4.67 6.23
CA PHE A 153 -8.29 3.33 5.70
C PHE A 153 -9.55 2.45 5.71
N TRP A 154 -10.24 2.38 6.86
CA TRP A 154 -11.44 1.55 6.99
C TRP A 154 -12.58 2.02 6.10
N GLU A 155 -12.74 3.32 5.97
CA GLU A 155 -13.70 3.88 5.04
C GLU A 155 -13.41 3.47 3.59
N SER A 156 -12.16 3.60 3.15
CA SER A 156 -11.70 3.16 1.82
C SER A 156 -11.88 1.65 1.62
N PHE A 157 -11.55 0.85 2.62
CA PHE A 157 -11.70 -0.61 2.59
C PHE A 157 -13.17 -1.03 2.39
N HIS A 158 -14.08 -0.48 3.19
CA HIS A 158 -15.49 -0.81 3.06
C HIS A 158 -16.14 -0.21 1.79
N ASN A 159 -15.66 0.91 1.30
CA ASN A 159 -16.07 1.42 -0.01
C ASN A 159 -15.67 0.45 -1.14
N LYS A 160 -14.43 -0.05 -1.13
CA LYS A 160 -13.98 -1.09 -2.09
C LYS A 160 -14.85 -2.34 -2.00
N ARG A 161 -15.17 -2.81 -0.78
CA ARG A 161 -16.06 -3.95 -0.55
C ARG A 161 -17.43 -3.75 -1.21
N THR A 162 -18.05 -2.59 -0.98
CA THR A 162 -19.38 -2.28 -1.52
C THR A 162 -19.37 -2.09 -3.04
N VAL A 163 -18.33 -1.48 -3.61
CA VAL A 163 -18.14 -1.34 -5.06
C VAL A 163 -18.02 -2.73 -5.74
N LYS A 164 -17.34 -3.67 -5.09
CA LYS A 164 -17.27 -5.08 -5.56
C LYS A 164 -18.61 -5.83 -5.39
N GLY A 165 -19.64 -5.22 -4.81
CA GLY A 165 -20.93 -5.85 -4.56
C GLY A 165 -20.92 -6.89 -3.45
N ILE A 166 -19.93 -6.87 -2.55
CA ILE A 166 -19.80 -7.83 -1.46
C ILE A 166 -20.62 -7.37 -0.26
N LYS A 167 -21.62 -8.16 0.12
CA LYS A 167 -22.46 -7.91 1.31
C LYS A 167 -21.68 -8.20 2.59
N GLY A 168 -21.63 -7.26 3.52
CA GLY A 168 -20.95 -7.40 4.80
C GLY A 168 -21.93 -7.60 5.96
N GLN A 169 -21.65 -8.59 6.79
CA GLN A 169 -22.26 -8.80 8.10
C GLN A 169 -21.14 -8.76 9.15
N LEU A 170 -21.26 -7.85 10.11
CA LEU A 170 -20.21 -7.60 11.07
C LEU A 170 -20.75 -7.65 12.50
N ILE A 171 -20.00 -8.27 13.40
CA ILE A 171 -20.30 -8.28 14.83
C ILE A 171 -19.21 -7.50 15.54
N PHE A 172 -19.63 -6.41 16.23
CA PHE A 172 -18.75 -5.61 17.05
C PHE A 172 -19.10 -5.76 18.53
N HIS A 173 -18.14 -5.46 19.39
CA HIS A 173 -18.45 -5.21 20.77
C HIS A 173 -19.24 -3.89 20.92
N SER A 174 -20.12 -3.80 21.89
CA SER A 174 -20.97 -2.63 22.12
C SER A 174 -20.21 -1.33 22.36
N SER A 175 -18.94 -1.40 22.78
CA SER A 175 -18.03 -0.24 22.91
C SER A 175 -17.76 0.46 21.59
N LEU A 176 -17.94 -0.22 20.45
CA LEU A 176 -17.75 0.31 19.10
C LEU A 176 -19.05 0.76 18.41
N ARG A 177 -20.14 0.90 19.19
CA ARG A 177 -21.48 1.24 18.65
C ARG A 177 -21.45 2.47 17.75
N TYR A 178 -20.82 3.55 18.20
CA TYR A 178 -20.74 4.80 17.42
C TYR A 178 -20.13 4.55 16.02
N TRP A 179 -19.02 3.85 15.96
CA TRP A 179 -18.35 3.54 14.69
C TRP A 179 -19.18 2.58 13.83
N GLY A 180 -19.76 1.57 14.44
CA GLY A 180 -20.66 0.63 13.77
C GLY A 180 -21.87 1.30 13.14
N GLU A 181 -22.51 2.26 13.83
CA GLU A 181 -23.64 3.03 13.30
C GLU A 181 -23.24 3.88 12.07
N GLN A 182 -22.03 4.44 12.03
CA GLN A 182 -21.55 5.13 10.82
C GLN A 182 -21.34 4.15 9.67
N LEU A 183 -20.71 3.00 9.95
CA LEU A 183 -20.45 1.99 8.92
C LEU A 183 -21.76 1.35 8.39
N GLN A 184 -22.77 1.19 9.21
CA GLN A 184 -24.07 0.63 8.81
C GLN A 184 -24.82 1.51 7.79
N LYS A 185 -24.50 2.81 7.70
CA LYS A 185 -25.05 3.70 6.67
C LYS A 185 -24.57 3.34 5.25
N LYS A 186 -23.48 2.58 5.13
CA LYS A 186 -22.98 2.13 3.83
C LYS A 186 -23.85 1.01 3.28
N LYS A 187 -24.09 1.05 1.96
CA LYS A 187 -24.85 0.00 1.26
C LYS A 187 -24.24 -1.38 1.53
N LEU A 188 -25.07 -2.41 1.49
CA LEU A 188 -24.64 -3.82 1.65
C LEU A 188 -23.94 -4.07 2.99
N THR A 189 -24.32 -3.37 4.07
CA THR A 189 -23.69 -3.51 5.37
C THR A 189 -24.75 -3.73 6.44
N THR A 190 -24.57 -4.77 7.25
CA THR A 190 -25.42 -5.07 8.41
C THR A 190 -24.52 -5.31 9.60
N ILE A 191 -24.85 -4.68 10.73
CA ILE A 191 -24.04 -4.75 11.94
C ILE A 191 -24.92 -5.24 13.11
N GLN A 192 -24.36 -6.09 13.92
CA GLN A 192 -24.89 -6.47 15.22
C GLN A 192 -23.82 -6.30 16.29
N TYR A 193 -24.23 -6.32 17.55
CA TYR A 193 -23.34 -6.06 18.68
C TYR A 193 -23.41 -7.20 19.70
N THR A 194 -22.27 -7.44 20.34
CA THR A 194 -22.17 -8.33 21.50
C THR A 194 -21.78 -7.53 22.75
N ASN A 195 -22.25 -8.00 23.91
CA ASN A 195 -21.84 -7.45 25.22
C ASN A 195 -20.94 -8.44 25.99
N GLU A 196 -20.53 -9.53 25.36
CA GLU A 196 -19.63 -10.50 25.99
C GLU A 196 -18.32 -9.83 26.37
N LYS A 197 -17.92 -9.98 27.63
CA LYS A 197 -16.67 -9.45 28.17
C LYS A 197 -15.53 -10.38 27.80
N PHE A 198 -14.81 -10.07 26.75
CA PHE A 198 -13.55 -10.71 26.39
C PHE A 198 -12.53 -9.65 25.96
N GLU A 199 -11.28 -10.00 26.02
CA GLU A 199 -10.21 -9.11 25.60
C GLU A 199 -10.18 -9.00 24.08
N GLU A 200 -10.48 -7.81 23.56
CA GLU A 200 -10.59 -7.56 22.13
C GLU A 200 -9.19 -7.36 21.51
N LEU A 201 -8.49 -8.45 21.27
CA LEU A 201 -7.17 -8.43 20.64
C LEU A 201 -7.18 -8.96 19.20
N THR A 202 -8.23 -9.70 18.84
CA THR A 202 -8.27 -10.41 17.56
C THR A 202 -9.46 -10.01 16.72
N GLU A 203 -9.26 -10.03 15.41
CA GLU A 203 -10.31 -9.87 14.43
C GLU A 203 -10.27 -11.04 13.46
N THR A 204 -11.43 -11.63 13.20
CA THR A 204 -11.59 -12.69 12.20
C THR A 204 -12.48 -12.19 11.07
N ILE A 205 -12.00 -12.38 9.84
CA ILE A 205 -12.71 -11.98 8.62
C ILE A 205 -12.80 -13.20 7.69
N ILE A 206 -13.99 -13.45 7.17
CA ILE A 206 -14.24 -14.53 6.22
C ILE A 206 -14.79 -13.92 4.92
N CYS A 207 -14.22 -14.28 3.77
CA CYS A 207 -14.70 -13.83 2.47
C CYS A 207 -14.37 -14.88 1.39
N GLY A 208 -15.41 -15.55 0.88
CA GLY A 208 -15.24 -16.66 -0.06
C GLY A 208 -14.55 -17.87 0.54
N ASN A 209 -13.42 -18.27 -0.02
CA ASN A 209 -12.58 -19.37 0.49
C ASN A 209 -11.42 -18.88 1.38
N ARG A 210 -11.48 -17.64 1.83
CA ARG A 210 -10.42 -16.99 2.61
C ARG A 210 -10.87 -16.68 4.02
N VAL A 211 -9.98 -16.93 4.98
CA VAL A 211 -10.11 -16.51 6.39
C VAL A 211 -8.90 -15.70 6.77
N ALA A 212 -9.12 -14.49 7.24
CA ALA A 212 -8.09 -13.67 7.85
C ALA A 212 -8.28 -13.65 9.37
N ILE A 213 -7.22 -13.94 10.13
CA ILE A 213 -7.18 -13.80 11.58
C ILE A 213 -6.10 -12.77 11.89
N ILE A 214 -6.47 -11.64 12.45
CA ILE A 214 -5.57 -10.52 12.73
C ILE A 214 -5.44 -10.34 14.24
N ILE A 215 -4.22 -10.19 14.71
CA ILE A 215 -3.88 -9.94 16.12
C ILE A 215 -3.37 -8.51 16.23
N TRP A 216 -4.10 -7.68 16.98
CA TRP A 216 -3.89 -6.24 17.11
C TRP A 216 -3.03 -5.90 18.32
N LEU A 217 -1.75 -6.28 18.30
CA LEU A 217 -0.74 -5.88 19.27
C LEU A 217 -0.02 -4.58 18.82
N GLU A 218 1.00 -4.13 19.57
CA GLU A 218 1.83 -2.98 19.14
C GLU A 218 2.44 -3.17 17.76
N LYS A 219 2.90 -4.40 17.45
CA LYS A 219 3.26 -4.85 16.13
C LYS A 219 2.21 -5.85 15.66
N PRO A 220 1.19 -5.40 14.92
CA PRO A 220 0.10 -6.29 14.51
C PRO A 220 0.61 -7.31 13.51
N TYR A 221 -0.04 -8.47 13.50
CA TYR A 221 0.21 -9.49 12.50
C TYR A 221 -1.08 -10.25 12.22
N GLY A 222 -1.14 -10.92 11.08
CA GLY A 222 -2.32 -11.68 10.70
C GLY A 222 -1.96 -12.88 9.84
N PHE A 223 -2.86 -13.84 9.84
CA PHE A 223 -2.79 -15.03 9.02
C PHE A 223 -3.89 -14.98 7.97
N LEU A 224 -3.54 -15.26 6.73
CA LEU A 224 -4.50 -15.51 5.65
C LEU A 224 -4.51 -17.00 5.35
N ILE A 225 -5.63 -17.64 5.59
CA ILE A 225 -5.88 -19.06 5.27
C ILE A 225 -6.70 -19.07 3.99
N GLU A 226 -6.19 -19.72 2.94
CA GLU A 226 -6.89 -19.88 1.66
C GLU A 226 -7.27 -21.35 1.49
N GLU A 227 -8.44 -21.71 2.06
CA GLU A 227 -8.97 -23.07 2.01
C GLU A 227 -10.50 -23.05 2.22
N LYS A 228 -11.23 -23.72 1.31
CA LYS A 228 -12.70 -23.67 1.27
C LYS A 228 -13.37 -24.28 2.51
N SER A 229 -12.87 -25.40 2.98
CA SER A 229 -13.46 -26.11 4.14
C SER A 229 -13.22 -25.36 5.44
N ALA A 230 -12.02 -24.75 5.59
CA ALA A 230 -11.72 -23.88 6.71
C ALA A 230 -12.64 -22.65 6.70
N ALA A 231 -12.77 -21.98 5.55
CA ALA A 231 -13.66 -20.81 5.43
C ALA A 231 -15.13 -21.17 5.74
N ALA A 232 -15.61 -22.33 5.27
CA ALA A 232 -16.96 -22.81 5.59
C ALA A 232 -17.14 -23.08 7.09
N SER A 233 -16.16 -23.67 7.76
CA SER A 233 -16.19 -23.90 9.21
C SER A 233 -16.23 -22.56 9.98
N TYR A 234 -15.39 -21.60 9.63
CA TYR A 234 -15.41 -20.27 10.25
C TYR A 234 -16.73 -19.52 9.99
N ALA A 235 -17.33 -19.67 8.82
CA ALA A 235 -18.64 -19.09 8.52
C ALA A 235 -19.75 -19.70 9.43
N GLN A 236 -19.70 -21.01 9.73
CA GLN A 236 -20.62 -21.63 10.70
C GLN A 236 -20.43 -21.05 12.13
N PHE A 237 -19.19 -20.83 12.57
CA PHE A 237 -18.93 -20.13 13.83
C PHE A 237 -19.51 -18.73 13.82
N PHE A 238 -19.33 -17.99 12.74
CA PHE A 238 -19.92 -16.66 12.60
C PHE A 238 -21.45 -16.70 12.73
N GLU A 239 -22.13 -17.65 12.10
CA GLU A 239 -23.59 -17.77 12.20
C GLU A 239 -24.07 -18.01 13.62
N ILE A 240 -23.34 -18.81 14.41
CA ILE A 240 -23.63 -19.03 15.83
C ILE A 240 -23.52 -17.72 16.61
N LEU A 241 -22.44 -16.97 16.39
CA LEU A 241 -22.23 -15.67 17.03
C LEU A 241 -23.30 -14.66 16.58
N TRP A 242 -23.67 -14.67 15.30
CA TRP A 242 -24.68 -13.78 14.73
C TRP A 242 -26.07 -13.99 15.38
N LYS A 243 -26.46 -15.22 15.63
CA LYS A 243 -27.72 -15.56 16.29
C LYS A 243 -27.78 -15.07 17.75
N ASN A 244 -26.63 -14.98 18.39
CA ASN A 244 -26.51 -14.55 19.79
C ASN A 244 -26.22 -13.05 19.95
N SER A 245 -25.94 -12.34 18.86
CA SER A 245 -25.72 -10.89 18.87
C SER A 245 -27.04 -10.12 18.68
N LYS A 246 -27.04 -8.83 19.03
CA LYS A 246 -28.23 -7.94 18.98
C LYS A 246 -27.96 -6.76 18.05
N LYS A 247 -29.03 -6.21 17.48
CA LYS A 247 -28.97 -4.98 16.69
C LYS A 247 -28.68 -3.75 17.56
#